data_741c307c315a3b90185da702d28b8aa3
#
_entry.id   741c307c315a3b90185da702d28b8aa3
#
_cell.length_a   1.000
_cell.length_b   1.000
_cell.length_c   1.000
_cell.angle_alpha   90.00
_cell.angle_beta   90.00
_cell.angle_gamma   90.00
#
_symmetry.space_group_name_H-M   'P 1'
#
loop_
_entity.id
_entity.type
_entity.pdbx_description
1 polymer ?
#
loop_
_entity_poly.entity_id
_entity_poly.type
_entity_poly.pdbx_seq_one_letter_code
_entity_poly.pdbx_strand_id
1 'polypeptide(L)'
;MKDKFNPPSGKLSQIYGKCISLVGDDIDTDRIIPARFLKCVNFDSLGESVFDDDRKALQGKHPFDLQSNKGASILIVNSNFGCGSSREHAPQALMRWGIKAIIGESFADIFYSNCIAIGIPCFTLPKKSIEEIQNYCDNQFLFLEIDLKKSLAKSKDLNFNLEIKESSRKMFLSGEWDATSTLLDNENLIENKFNQLPYIKFNSYYS
;
A
#
# COMPACT_ATOMS: atom_id res chain seq x y z
N MET A 1 -14.27 18.68 -9.08
CA MET A 1 -14.56 17.24 -9.04
C MET A 1 -13.36 16.62 -8.36
N LYS A 2 -13.52 15.91 -7.22
CA LYS A 2 -12.42 15.09 -6.68
C LYS A 2 -12.19 13.96 -7.69
N ASP A 3 -10.97 13.79 -8.18
CA ASP A 3 -10.65 12.66 -9.05
C ASP A 3 -11.03 11.37 -8.32
N LYS A 4 -11.79 10.53 -9.03
CA LYS A 4 -12.25 9.25 -8.48
C LYS A 4 -11.02 8.42 -8.19
N PHE A 5 -10.84 7.99 -6.95
CA PHE A 5 -9.74 7.11 -6.55
C PHE A 5 -9.76 5.85 -7.44
N ASN A 6 -8.64 5.55 -8.07
CA ASN A 6 -8.47 4.37 -8.90
C ASN A 6 -7.45 3.45 -8.20
N PRO A 7 -7.89 2.31 -7.62
CA PRO A 7 -6.98 1.38 -6.96
C PRO A 7 -5.97 0.79 -7.96
N PRO A 8 -4.79 0.36 -7.49
CA PRO A 8 -3.87 -0.38 -8.34
C PRO A 8 -4.54 -1.67 -8.85
N SER A 9 -4.15 -2.14 -10.02
CA SER A 9 -4.68 -3.37 -10.61
C SER A 9 -3.63 -4.05 -11.48
N GLY A 10 -3.71 -5.38 -11.60
CA GLY A 10 -2.90 -6.17 -12.51
C GLY A 10 -1.41 -6.22 -12.15
N LYS A 11 -0.56 -6.34 -13.17
CA LYS A 11 0.89 -6.52 -13.02
C LYS A 11 1.57 -5.23 -12.59
N LEU A 12 2.43 -5.34 -11.56
CA LEU A 12 3.20 -4.23 -11.03
C LEU A 12 4.70 -4.53 -11.18
N SER A 13 5.39 -3.80 -12.05
CA SER A 13 6.82 -4.01 -12.30
C SER A 13 7.68 -2.80 -11.95
N GLN A 14 7.10 -1.60 -12.00
CA GLN A 14 7.79 -0.35 -11.71
C GLN A 14 6.87 0.60 -10.94
N ILE A 15 7.45 1.34 -10.00
CA ILE A 15 6.77 2.41 -9.27
C ILE A 15 7.68 3.63 -9.31
N TYR A 16 7.12 4.75 -9.72
CA TYR A 16 7.79 6.05 -9.63
C TYR A 16 6.99 6.99 -8.75
N GLY A 17 7.66 7.66 -7.85
CA GLY A 17 6.97 8.58 -6.97
C GLY A 17 7.86 9.43 -6.09
N LYS A 18 7.23 10.46 -5.55
CA LYS A 18 7.81 11.31 -4.53
C LYS A 18 7.77 10.59 -3.19
N CYS A 19 8.86 10.68 -2.45
CA CYS A 19 8.95 10.15 -1.10
C CYS A 19 8.34 11.09 -0.07
N ILE A 20 7.77 10.48 0.97
CA ILE A 20 7.36 11.13 2.22
C ILE A 20 7.96 10.35 3.38
N SER A 21 8.62 11.04 4.30
CA SER A 21 9.23 10.46 5.49
C SER A 21 8.29 10.53 6.68
N LEU A 22 8.18 9.44 7.43
CA LEU A 22 7.50 9.37 8.71
C LEU A 22 8.43 8.70 9.72
N VAL A 23 9.06 9.51 10.57
CA VAL A 23 10.06 9.04 11.53
C VAL A 23 9.39 8.50 12.78
N GLY A 24 9.85 7.36 13.25
CA GLY A 24 9.45 6.70 14.49
C GLY A 24 9.29 5.20 14.33
N ASP A 25 9.71 4.49 15.37
CA ASP A 25 9.50 3.05 15.50
C ASP A 25 8.11 2.76 16.04
N ASP A 26 7.66 1.51 15.88
CA ASP A 26 6.42 0.98 16.47
C ASP A 26 5.17 1.81 16.17
N ILE A 27 5.10 2.41 14.97
CA ILE A 27 3.88 3.12 14.55
C ILE A 27 2.80 2.09 14.30
N ASP A 28 1.81 2.07 15.21
CA ASP A 28 0.74 1.08 15.20
C ASP A 28 -0.42 1.43 14.26
N THR A 29 -1.30 0.46 14.04
CA THR A 29 -2.44 0.62 13.15
C THR A 29 -3.49 1.60 13.68
N ASP A 30 -3.58 1.84 14.99
CA ASP A 30 -4.47 2.83 15.59
C ASP A 30 -3.99 4.25 15.34
N ARG A 31 -2.68 4.47 15.27
CA ARG A 31 -2.10 5.75 14.84
C ARG A 31 -2.32 5.99 13.36
N ILE A 32 -2.13 4.95 12.51
CA ILE A 32 -2.38 5.06 11.07
C ILE A 32 -3.85 5.41 10.79
N ILE A 33 -4.77 4.70 11.42
CA ILE A 33 -6.22 4.94 11.31
C ILE A 33 -6.92 4.69 12.64
N PRO A 34 -7.36 5.73 13.36
CA PRO A 34 -8.04 5.58 14.64
C PRO A 34 -9.30 4.73 14.57
N ALA A 35 -9.56 3.95 15.63
CA ALA A 35 -10.64 2.97 15.71
C ALA A 35 -12.04 3.53 15.36
N ARG A 36 -12.29 4.82 15.59
CA ARG A 36 -13.57 5.47 15.26
C ARG A 36 -13.90 5.44 13.75
N PHE A 37 -12.88 5.31 12.88
CA PHE A 37 -13.07 5.24 11.43
C PHE A 37 -13.32 3.81 10.92
N LEU A 38 -13.24 2.77 11.77
CA LEU A 38 -13.45 1.38 11.36
C LEU A 38 -14.93 1.04 11.07
N LYS A 39 -15.85 1.92 11.46
CA LYS A 39 -17.30 1.76 11.20
C LYS A 39 -17.74 2.32 9.85
N CYS A 40 -16.79 2.77 8.99
CA CYS A 40 -17.14 3.29 7.68
C CYS A 40 -17.71 2.18 6.78
N VAL A 41 -18.79 2.50 6.05
CA VAL A 41 -19.45 1.57 5.12
C VAL A 41 -18.64 1.44 3.82
N ASN A 42 -17.94 2.50 3.44
CA ASN A 42 -17.03 2.50 2.30
C ASN A 42 -15.69 3.17 2.69
N PHE A 43 -14.67 2.89 1.91
CA PHE A 43 -13.32 3.39 2.19
C PHE A 43 -12.99 4.71 1.46
N ASP A 44 -13.89 5.33 0.71
CA ASP A 44 -13.55 6.44 -0.20
C ASP A 44 -12.98 7.66 0.52
N SER A 45 -13.46 7.96 1.73
CA SER A 45 -12.98 9.08 2.55
C SER A 45 -11.84 8.71 3.50
N LEU A 46 -11.44 7.43 3.55
CA LEU A 46 -10.52 6.94 4.57
C LEU A 46 -9.12 7.58 4.46
N GLY A 47 -8.70 7.94 3.25
CA GLY A 47 -7.43 8.63 3.03
C GLY A 47 -7.34 10.00 3.71
N GLU A 48 -8.45 10.69 3.90
CA GLU A 48 -8.50 11.98 4.61
C GLU A 48 -8.23 11.81 6.12
N SER A 49 -8.48 10.61 6.65
CA SER A 49 -8.39 10.27 8.08
C SER A 49 -7.07 9.60 8.47
N VAL A 50 -6.14 9.46 7.52
CA VAL A 50 -4.79 8.92 7.78
C VAL A 50 -4.10 9.78 8.83
N PHE A 51 -3.59 9.15 9.91
CA PHE A 51 -2.91 9.80 11.04
C PHE A 51 -3.73 10.94 11.68
N ASP A 52 -5.06 10.83 11.71
CA ASP A 52 -5.95 11.94 12.13
C ASP A 52 -5.63 12.47 13.54
N ASP A 53 -5.30 11.61 14.49
CA ASP A 53 -4.96 12.01 15.85
C ASP A 53 -3.57 12.67 15.93
N ASP A 54 -2.57 12.08 15.27
CA ASP A 54 -1.22 12.64 15.20
C ASP A 54 -1.21 14.00 14.47
N ARG A 55 -1.97 14.11 13.38
CA ARG A 55 -2.11 15.35 12.60
C ARG A 55 -2.76 16.45 13.41
N LYS A 56 -3.81 16.13 14.19
CA LYS A 56 -4.45 17.10 15.11
C LYS A 56 -3.50 17.52 16.23
N ALA A 57 -2.78 16.58 16.81
CA ALA A 57 -1.81 16.86 17.87
C ALA A 57 -0.67 17.78 17.38
N LEU A 58 -0.20 17.57 16.15
CA LEU A 58 0.87 18.36 15.53
C LEU A 58 0.38 19.63 14.83
N GLN A 59 -0.91 19.93 14.84
CA GLN A 59 -1.50 21.18 14.35
C GLN A 59 -0.97 21.60 12.95
N GLY A 60 -1.02 20.66 11.99
CA GLY A 60 -0.58 20.90 10.61
C GLY A 60 0.92 20.73 10.36
N LYS A 61 1.71 20.36 11.36
CA LYS A 61 3.15 20.07 11.19
C LYS A 61 3.44 18.60 10.90
N HIS A 62 2.42 17.75 10.89
CA HIS A 62 2.58 16.35 10.53
C HIS A 62 2.98 16.20 9.06
N PRO A 63 3.89 15.29 8.69
CA PRO A 63 4.33 15.11 7.29
C PRO A 63 3.18 15.00 6.28
N PHE A 64 2.07 14.36 6.65
CA PHE A 64 0.88 14.20 5.80
C PHE A 64 0.04 15.48 5.63
N ASP A 65 0.30 16.53 6.41
CA ASP A 65 -0.36 17.86 6.28
C ASP A 65 0.47 18.85 5.46
N LEU A 66 1.78 18.61 5.35
CA LEU A 66 2.66 19.54 4.68
C LEU A 66 2.32 19.63 3.17
N GLN A 67 2.12 20.85 2.71
CA GLN A 67 1.90 21.15 1.29
C GLN A 67 3.03 20.61 0.40
N SER A 68 4.26 20.66 0.93
CA SER A 68 5.44 20.08 0.28
C SER A 68 5.32 18.59 0.01
N ASN A 69 4.55 17.85 0.77
CA ASN A 69 4.38 16.39 0.62
C ASN A 69 3.14 15.99 -0.19
N LYS A 70 2.36 16.94 -0.68
CA LYS A 70 1.26 16.63 -1.59
C LYS A 70 1.75 15.87 -2.83
N GLY A 71 1.01 14.82 -3.19
CA GLY A 71 1.33 13.95 -4.32
C GLY A 71 2.47 12.96 -4.04
N ALA A 72 2.97 12.88 -2.80
CA ALA A 72 3.89 11.81 -2.42
C ALA A 72 3.18 10.46 -2.50
N SER A 73 3.92 9.44 -2.94
CA SER A 73 3.37 8.11 -3.18
C SER A 73 4.29 6.97 -2.72
N ILE A 74 5.46 7.29 -2.18
CA ILE A 74 6.38 6.32 -1.57
C ILE A 74 6.57 6.75 -0.11
N LEU A 75 6.13 5.91 0.83
CA LEU A 75 6.23 6.17 2.26
C LEU A 75 7.50 5.54 2.83
N ILE A 76 8.30 6.33 3.54
CA ILE A 76 9.52 5.89 4.21
C ILE A 76 9.28 5.84 5.71
N VAL A 77 9.51 4.67 6.33
CA VAL A 77 9.20 4.39 7.74
C VAL A 77 10.35 3.69 8.45
N ASN A 78 10.32 3.64 9.78
CA ASN A 78 11.31 2.95 10.58
C ASN A 78 10.87 1.51 10.94
N SER A 79 11.28 1.04 12.12
CA SER A 79 11.10 -0.34 12.55
C SER A 79 9.66 -0.64 12.97
N ASN A 80 9.21 -1.89 12.73
CA ASN A 80 7.95 -2.46 13.19
C ASN A 80 6.72 -1.62 12.82
N PHE A 81 6.71 -1.07 11.60
CA PHE A 81 5.59 -0.26 11.12
C PHE A 81 4.32 -1.09 10.92
N GLY A 82 3.18 -0.55 11.35
CA GLY A 82 1.88 -1.20 11.25
C GLY A 82 1.64 -2.26 12.32
N CYS A 83 2.35 -2.20 13.46
CA CYS A 83 2.12 -3.07 14.61
C CYS A 83 0.70 -2.89 15.21
N GLY A 84 0.35 -3.70 16.19
CA GLY A 84 -0.97 -3.64 16.84
C GLY A 84 -2.02 -4.53 16.16
N SER A 85 -3.26 -4.04 16.10
CA SER A 85 -4.40 -4.84 15.63
C SER A 85 -4.37 -5.10 14.12
N SER A 86 -4.82 -6.31 13.73
CA SER A 86 -5.03 -6.65 12.33
C SER A 86 -6.17 -5.81 11.72
N ARG A 87 -5.82 -4.76 10.97
CA ARG A 87 -6.82 -3.88 10.35
C ARG A 87 -6.48 -3.64 8.89
N GLU A 88 -7.32 -4.12 8.00
CA GLU A 88 -7.26 -3.77 6.59
C GLU A 88 -7.40 -2.27 6.34
N HIS A 89 -8.13 -1.57 7.21
CA HIS A 89 -8.36 -0.13 7.12
C HIS A 89 -7.06 0.69 7.10
N ALA A 90 -6.02 0.28 7.80
CA ALA A 90 -4.77 1.02 7.86
C ALA A 90 -4.05 1.07 6.49
N PRO A 91 -3.77 -0.05 5.81
CA PRO A 91 -3.27 -0.02 4.43
C PRO A 91 -4.24 0.66 3.45
N GLN A 92 -5.56 0.44 3.59
CA GLN A 92 -6.58 1.08 2.75
C GLN A 92 -6.55 2.61 2.89
N ALA A 93 -6.35 3.13 4.09
CA ALA A 93 -6.24 4.56 4.34
C ALA A 93 -4.98 5.15 3.66
N LEU A 94 -3.83 4.50 3.81
CA LEU A 94 -2.59 4.91 3.15
C LEU A 94 -2.73 4.91 1.61
N MET A 95 -3.31 3.84 1.05
CA MET A 95 -3.54 3.72 -0.38
C MET A 95 -4.42 4.86 -0.92
N ARG A 96 -5.51 5.18 -0.21
CA ARG A 96 -6.43 6.25 -0.59
C ARG A 96 -5.87 7.65 -0.39
N TRP A 97 -4.92 7.81 0.51
CA TRP A 97 -4.17 9.05 0.61
C TRP A 97 -3.24 9.24 -0.61
N GLY A 98 -2.83 8.15 -1.28
CA GLY A 98 -2.00 8.16 -2.48
C GLY A 98 -0.73 7.31 -2.40
N ILE A 99 -0.51 6.59 -1.29
CA ILE A 99 0.68 5.73 -1.13
C ILE A 99 0.56 4.52 -2.06
N LYS A 100 1.63 4.28 -2.84
CA LYS A 100 1.77 3.18 -3.80
C LYS A 100 2.83 2.17 -3.41
N ALA A 101 3.76 2.54 -2.55
CA ALA A 101 4.79 1.65 -2.00
C ALA A 101 5.23 2.14 -0.63
N ILE A 102 5.71 1.23 0.20
CA ILE A 102 6.28 1.55 1.51
C ILE A 102 7.69 0.95 1.58
N ILE A 103 8.65 1.74 2.05
CA ILE A 103 10.02 1.30 2.32
C ILE A 103 10.29 1.53 3.80
N GLY A 104 10.70 0.50 4.54
CA GLY A 104 10.91 0.57 5.97
C GLY A 104 12.06 -0.29 6.46
N GLU A 105 12.38 -0.20 7.75
CA GLU A 105 13.32 -1.11 8.38
C GLU A 105 12.69 -2.48 8.59
N SER A 106 11.44 -2.50 9.05
CA SER A 106 10.62 -3.72 9.21
C SER A 106 9.14 -3.40 9.31
N PHE A 107 8.30 -4.41 9.16
CA PHE A 107 6.84 -4.32 9.21
C PHE A 107 6.27 -5.41 10.09
N ALA A 108 5.14 -5.13 10.75
CA ALA A 108 4.33 -6.17 11.36
C ALA A 108 3.77 -7.11 10.26
N ASP A 109 3.81 -8.42 10.49
CA ASP A 109 3.48 -9.42 9.46
C ASP A 109 2.06 -9.29 8.91
N ILE A 110 1.09 -8.98 9.76
CA ILE A 110 -0.30 -8.83 9.33
C ILE A 110 -0.48 -7.57 8.49
N PHE A 111 0.13 -6.45 8.90
CA PHE A 111 0.12 -5.22 8.12
C PHE A 111 0.77 -5.42 6.76
N TYR A 112 1.93 -6.06 6.72
CA TYR A 112 2.62 -6.43 5.48
C TYR A 112 1.71 -7.23 4.55
N SER A 113 1.06 -8.29 5.08
CA SER A 113 0.18 -9.15 4.29
C SER A 113 -1.04 -8.40 3.74
N ASN A 114 -1.63 -7.51 4.53
CA ASN A 114 -2.74 -6.66 4.10
C ASN A 114 -2.32 -5.65 3.02
N CYS A 115 -1.11 -5.09 3.11
CA CYS A 115 -0.57 -4.23 2.05
C CYS A 115 -0.42 -4.97 0.73
N ILE A 116 0.14 -6.19 0.76
CA ILE A 116 0.30 -7.02 -0.44
C ILE A 116 -1.06 -7.31 -1.09
N ALA A 117 -2.07 -7.68 -0.29
CA ALA A 117 -3.41 -8.02 -0.77
C ALA A 117 -4.15 -6.87 -1.48
N ILE A 118 -3.76 -5.62 -1.21
CA ILE A 118 -4.36 -4.43 -1.85
C ILE A 118 -3.44 -3.75 -2.87
N GLY A 119 -2.30 -4.36 -3.22
CA GLY A 119 -1.41 -3.86 -4.25
C GLY A 119 -0.38 -2.84 -3.79
N ILE A 120 -0.04 -2.78 -2.50
CA ILE A 120 1.04 -1.95 -1.96
C ILE A 120 2.25 -2.82 -1.62
N PRO A 121 3.31 -2.83 -2.44
CA PRO A 121 4.54 -3.51 -2.07
C PRO A 121 5.24 -2.81 -0.90
N CYS A 122 5.70 -3.64 0.05
CA CYS A 122 6.49 -3.23 1.18
C CYS A 122 7.90 -3.79 1.04
N PHE A 123 8.89 -2.90 1.06
CA PHE A 123 10.30 -3.23 0.92
C PHE A 123 11.04 -2.95 2.21
N THR A 124 12.06 -3.75 2.51
CA THR A 124 12.91 -3.49 3.65
C THR A 124 14.30 -3.02 3.22
N LEU A 125 14.87 -2.15 4.05
CA LEU A 125 16.24 -1.64 3.96
C LEU A 125 16.86 -1.59 5.35
N PRO A 126 18.20 -1.70 5.43
CA PRO A 126 18.92 -1.46 6.67
C PRO A 126 18.66 -0.06 7.22
N LYS A 127 18.65 0.07 8.55
CA LYS A 127 18.42 1.34 9.27
C LYS A 127 19.21 2.52 8.69
N LYS A 128 20.49 2.33 8.43
CA LYS A 128 21.34 3.38 7.82
C LYS A 128 20.79 3.93 6.52
N SER A 129 20.29 3.05 5.65
CA SER A 129 19.72 3.46 4.36
C SER A 129 18.39 4.18 4.53
N ILE A 130 17.57 3.76 5.51
CA ILE A 130 16.33 4.46 5.85
C ILE A 130 16.64 5.87 6.35
N GLU A 131 17.58 6.02 7.31
CA GLU A 131 18.02 7.32 7.82
C GLU A 131 18.58 8.23 6.70
N GLU A 132 19.34 7.68 5.76
CA GLU A 132 19.83 8.40 4.60
C GLU A 132 18.68 8.93 3.75
N ILE A 133 17.70 8.10 3.40
CA ILE A 133 16.52 8.52 2.63
C ILE A 133 15.70 9.58 3.39
N GLN A 134 15.52 9.42 4.69
CA GLN A 134 14.79 10.35 5.54
C GLN A 134 15.49 11.73 5.56
N ASN A 135 16.80 11.76 5.74
CA ASN A 135 17.58 13.01 5.68
C ASN A 135 17.46 13.72 4.32
N TYR A 136 17.40 12.95 3.21
CA TYR A 136 17.13 13.54 1.90
C TYR A 136 15.73 14.14 1.82
N CYS A 137 14.70 13.43 2.32
CA CYS A 137 13.33 13.92 2.33
C CYS A 137 13.15 15.22 3.14
N ASP A 138 13.90 15.37 4.23
CA ASP A 138 13.83 16.55 5.08
C ASP A 138 14.47 17.81 4.43
N ASN A 139 15.48 17.60 3.59
CA ASN A 139 16.25 18.70 3.00
C ASN A 139 15.79 19.07 1.58
N GLN A 140 15.18 18.12 0.85
CA GLN A 140 14.77 18.31 -0.54
C GLN A 140 13.69 17.33 -0.97
N PHE A 141 13.07 17.57 -2.13
CA PHE A 141 12.15 16.62 -2.72
C PHE A 141 12.91 15.41 -3.29
N LEU A 142 12.65 14.24 -2.74
CA LEU A 142 13.20 13.00 -3.24
C LEU A 142 12.16 12.26 -4.09
N PHE A 143 12.54 11.88 -5.29
CA PHE A 143 11.79 10.98 -6.15
C PHE A 143 12.58 9.68 -6.32
N LEU A 144 11.90 8.56 -6.14
CA LEU A 144 12.47 7.23 -6.37
C LEU A 144 11.75 6.53 -7.53
N GLU A 145 12.52 5.83 -8.31
CA GLU A 145 12.07 4.81 -9.25
C GLU A 145 12.38 3.44 -8.66
N ILE A 146 11.35 2.65 -8.41
CA ILE A 146 11.44 1.29 -7.87
C ILE A 146 11.22 0.30 -9.01
N ASP A 147 12.21 -0.55 -9.27
CA ASP A 147 12.13 -1.66 -10.21
C ASP A 147 11.95 -2.97 -9.43
N LEU A 148 10.75 -3.56 -9.47
CA LEU A 148 10.44 -4.80 -8.75
C LEU A 148 11.17 -6.02 -9.34
N LYS A 149 11.48 -6.01 -10.64
CA LYS A 149 12.22 -7.11 -11.27
C LYS A 149 13.65 -7.20 -10.74
N LYS A 150 14.27 -6.04 -10.54
CA LYS A 150 15.64 -5.92 -10.05
C LYS A 150 15.72 -5.77 -8.53
N SER A 151 14.58 -5.54 -7.87
CA SER A 151 14.52 -5.16 -6.44
C SER A 151 15.43 -3.98 -6.15
N LEU A 152 15.32 -2.93 -6.94
CA LEU A 152 16.19 -1.75 -6.88
C LEU A 152 15.34 -0.49 -6.77
N ALA A 153 15.72 0.39 -5.86
CA ALA A 153 15.23 1.77 -5.83
C ALA A 153 16.35 2.71 -6.21
N LYS A 154 16.09 3.63 -7.11
CA LYS A 154 17.09 4.63 -7.55
C LYS A 154 16.50 6.03 -7.68
N SER A 155 17.34 7.01 -7.46
CA SER A 155 17.14 8.39 -7.83
C SER A 155 18.34 8.88 -8.64
N LYS A 156 18.45 10.19 -8.87
CA LYS A 156 19.63 10.77 -9.55
C LYS A 156 20.93 10.43 -8.80
N ASP A 157 20.92 10.48 -7.47
CA ASP A 157 22.12 10.44 -6.62
C ASP A 157 22.15 9.22 -5.68
N LEU A 158 21.08 8.41 -5.63
CA LEU A 158 20.92 7.30 -4.69
C LEU A 158 20.53 6.01 -5.39
N ASN A 159 21.11 4.91 -4.92
CA ASN A 159 20.75 3.56 -5.33
C ASN A 159 20.68 2.64 -4.12
N PHE A 160 19.55 1.93 -3.96
CA PHE A 160 19.33 0.99 -2.86
C PHE A 160 18.86 -0.35 -3.39
N ASN A 161 19.53 -1.42 -2.95
CA ASN A 161 19.03 -2.78 -3.15
C ASN A 161 17.92 -3.04 -2.13
N LEU A 162 16.70 -3.16 -2.62
CA LEU A 162 15.53 -3.41 -1.81
C LEU A 162 15.36 -4.89 -1.50
N GLU A 163 14.93 -5.20 -0.29
CA GLU A 163 14.51 -6.55 0.06
C GLU A 163 12.99 -6.65 0.07
N ILE A 164 12.45 -7.70 -0.53
CA ILE A 164 11.03 -8.07 -0.53
C ILE A 164 10.91 -9.58 -0.53
N LYS A 165 9.91 -10.14 0.18
CA LYS A 165 9.66 -11.60 0.14
C LYS A 165 9.46 -12.04 -1.31
N GLU A 166 10.19 -13.07 -1.73
CA GLU A 166 10.19 -13.53 -3.13
C GLU A 166 8.79 -13.94 -3.63
N SER A 167 7.97 -14.52 -2.73
CA SER A 167 6.56 -14.84 -3.03
C SER A 167 5.76 -13.58 -3.37
N SER A 168 5.87 -12.53 -2.56
CA SER A 168 5.18 -11.24 -2.78
C SER A 168 5.66 -10.57 -4.06
N ARG A 169 6.97 -10.60 -4.33
CA ARG A 169 7.55 -10.06 -5.56
C ARG A 169 6.97 -10.75 -6.81
N LYS A 170 6.88 -12.08 -6.78
CA LYS A 170 6.27 -12.85 -7.88
C LYS A 170 4.79 -12.52 -8.06
N MET A 171 4.02 -12.41 -6.98
CA MET A 171 2.61 -12.04 -7.03
C MET A 171 2.41 -10.67 -7.70
N PHE A 172 3.23 -9.67 -7.39
CA PHE A 172 3.16 -8.36 -8.05
C PHE A 172 3.51 -8.43 -9.53
N LEU A 173 4.57 -9.15 -9.88
CA LEU A 173 5.02 -9.27 -11.27
C LEU A 173 4.05 -10.08 -12.14
N SER A 174 3.36 -11.07 -11.59
CA SER A 174 2.34 -11.86 -12.30
C SER A 174 0.96 -11.18 -12.31
N GLY A 175 0.66 -10.33 -11.32
CA GLY A 175 -0.66 -9.75 -11.08
C GLY A 175 -1.56 -10.58 -10.17
N GLU A 176 -1.11 -11.73 -9.67
CA GLU A 176 -1.89 -12.66 -8.83
C GLU A 176 -2.30 -12.10 -7.45
N TRP A 177 -1.71 -10.98 -7.01
CA TRP A 177 -2.15 -10.28 -5.82
C TRP A 177 -3.55 -9.67 -5.99
N ASP A 178 -3.96 -9.36 -7.23
CA ASP A 178 -5.27 -8.83 -7.59
C ASP A 178 -6.23 -9.98 -7.95
N ALA A 179 -6.89 -10.51 -6.93
CA ALA A 179 -7.83 -11.61 -7.10
C ALA A 179 -9.00 -11.24 -8.04
N THR A 180 -9.43 -9.98 -8.06
CA THR A 180 -10.52 -9.51 -8.93
C THR A 180 -10.10 -9.53 -10.39
N SER A 181 -8.95 -8.95 -10.73
CA SER A 181 -8.42 -9.02 -12.10
C SER A 181 -8.17 -10.46 -12.53
N THR A 182 -7.64 -11.31 -11.65
CA THR A 182 -7.43 -12.74 -11.96
C THR A 182 -8.74 -13.46 -12.27
N LEU A 183 -9.84 -13.17 -11.57
CA LEU A 183 -11.16 -13.73 -11.86
C LEU A 183 -11.71 -13.22 -13.20
N LEU A 184 -11.60 -11.93 -13.48
CA LEU A 184 -12.06 -11.32 -14.73
C LEU A 184 -11.29 -11.88 -15.95
N ASP A 185 -9.97 -12.04 -15.83
CA ASP A 185 -9.14 -12.65 -16.89
C ASP A 185 -9.52 -14.10 -17.20
N ASN A 186 -10.18 -14.80 -16.25
CA ASN A 186 -10.60 -16.18 -16.36
C ASN A 186 -12.13 -16.35 -16.50
N GLU A 187 -12.88 -15.29 -16.86
CA GLU A 187 -14.35 -15.31 -16.95
C GLU A 187 -14.88 -16.50 -17.76
N ASN A 188 -14.32 -16.76 -18.95
CA ASN A 188 -14.71 -17.89 -19.79
C ASN A 188 -14.52 -19.26 -19.11
N LEU A 189 -13.45 -19.42 -18.32
CA LEU A 189 -13.20 -20.66 -17.58
C LEU A 189 -14.19 -20.82 -16.43
N ILE A 190 -14.55 -19.72 -15.78
CA ILE A 190 -15.54 -19.69 -14.70
C ILE A 190 -16.91 -20.03 -15.24
N GLU A 191 -17.34 -19.42 -16.35
CA GLU A 191 -18.62 -19.72 -17.01
C GLU A 191 -18.69 -21.20 -17.45
N ASN A 192 -17.63 -21.71 -18.07
CA ASN A 192 -17.58 -23.12 -18.46
C ASN A 192 -17.71 -24.03 -17.26
N LYS A 193 -17.04 -23.71 -16.14
CA LYS A 193 -17.14 -24.50 -14.91
C LYS A 193 -18.53 -24.38 -14.29
N PHE A 194 -19.09 -23.18 -14.24
CA PHE A 194 -20.44 -22.90 -13.76
C PHE A 194 -21.48 -23.77 -14.49
N ASN A 195 -21.42 -23.81 -15.84
CA ASN A 195 -22.31 -24.58 -16.66
C ASN A 195 -22.18 -26.10 -16.48
N GLN A 196 -21.06 -26.58 -15.95
CA GLN A 196 -20.82 -28.03 -15.66
C GLN A 196 -21.33 -28.44 -14.26
N LEU A 197 -21.67 -27.51 -13.37
CA LEU A 197 -22.09 -27.81 -12.02
C LEU A 197 -23.58 -28.24 -12.00
N PRO A 198 -23.89 -29.50 -11.64
CA PRO A 198 -25.25 -30.05 -11.76
C PRO A 198 -26.27 -29.36 -10.85
N TYR A 199 -25.83 -28.82 -9.70
CA TYR A 199 -26.70 -28.15 -8.72
C TYR A 199 -27.08 -26.70 -9.09
N ILE A 200 -26.47 -26.10 -10.08
CA ILE A 200 -26.80 -24.71 -10.53
C ILE A 200 -28.00 -24.75 -11.50
N LYS A 201 -28.28 -25.89 -12.14
CA LYS A 201 -29.42 -26.08 -13.05
C LYS A 201 -30.78 -26.23 -12.34
N PHE A 202 -30.84 -26.13 -11.03
CA PHE A 202 -32.06 -26.36 -10.23
C PHE A 202 -33.20 -25.33 -10.48
N ASN A 203 -32.94 -24.20 -11.13
CA ASN A 203 -33.95 -23.17 -11.36
C ASN A 203 -34.80 -23.32 -12.64
N SER A 204 -34.63 -24.38 -13.41
CA SER A 204 -35.45 -24.59 -14.63
C SER A 204 -36.67 -25.53 -14.44
N TYR A 205 -36.96 -25.93 -13.21
CA TYR A 205 -38.10 -26.81 -12.92
C TYR A 205 -39.32 -26.12 -12.28
N TYR A 206 -39.33 -24.80 -12.16
CA TYR A 206 -40.47 -24.03 -11.63
C TYR A 206 -40.86 -22.88 -12.59
N SER A 207 -40.92 -23.18 -13.87
CA SER A 207 -41.62 -22.30 -14.85
C SER A 207 -42.73 -23.07 -15.53
#